data_0aad473e747c321bd188f3d90d7ca7af
#
_entry.id   0aad473e747c321bd188f3d90d7ca7af
#
_cell.length_a   1.000
_cell.length_b   1.000
_cell.length_c   1.000
_cell.angle_alpha   90.00
_cell.angle_beta   90.00
_cell.angle_gamma   90.00
#
_symmetry.space_group_name_H-M   'P 1'
#
loop_
_entity.id
_entity.type
_entity.pdbx_description
1 polymer ?
#
loop_
_entity_poly.entity_id
_entity_poly.type
_entity_poly.pdbx_seq_one_letter_code
_entity_poly.pdbx_strand_id
1 'polypeptide(L)'
;MQSPALFLPGWGAPATLYEPGLPPEWRALEPPSFAASGGSLAAYSRWLDVELHHRGRSRLGGHSMGAALAILAAAESPELVERLVLVAPAGLPLQKPIAASIVDFLRQVARGVYPRDAATRALAAVARAPRAAWALAEQVRALDLRRECARIREAGIPVLVVGCASDTLVTRRHSRALADALGADYRELASTGGHMWMLGEHDTLARVLA
;
A
#
# COMPACT_ATOMS: atom_id res chain seq x y z
N MET A 1 -13.38 -5.79 23.06
CA MET A 1 -13.70 -5.48 21.64
C MET A 1 -12.42 -5.66 20.83
N GLN A 2 -12.47 -6.30 19.67
CA GLN A 2 -11.29 -6.40 18.80
C GLN A 2 -11.00 -5.03 18.18
N SER A 3 -9.71 -4.68 18.04
CA SER A 3 -9.28 -3.46 17.38
C SER A 3 -9.73 -3.44 15.91
N PRO A 4 -10.14 -2.29 15.37
CA PRO A 4 -10.45 -2.16 13.95
C PRO A 4 -9.29 -2.63 13.08
N ALA A 5 -9.58 -3.30 11.96
CA ALA A 5 -8.58 -3.71 10.99
C ALA A 5 -8.83 -2.96 9.67
N LEU A 6 -7.86 -2.16 9.25
CA LEU A 6 -7.98 -1.20 8.16
C LEU A 6 -6.97 -1.52 7.06
N PHE A 7 -7.43 -1.55 5.81
CA PHE A 7 -6.57 -1.78 4.65
C PHE A 7 -6.49 -0.55 3.76
N LEU A 8 -5.27 -0.17 3.40
CA LEU A 8 -4.96 1.02 2.62
C LEU A 8 -4.61 0.63 1.17
N PRO A 9 -5.38 1.12 0.18
CA PRO A 9 -5.14 0.86 -1.23
C PRO A 9 -3.82 1.44 -1.75
N GLY A 10 -3.34 0.87 -2.86
CA GLY A 10 -2.23 1.43 -3.63
C GLY A 10 -2.61 2.71 -4.39
N TRP A 11 -1.62 3.35 -5.02
CA TRP A 11 -1.81 4.55 -5.83
C TRP A 11 -2.88 4.37 -6.89
N GLY A 12 -3.91 5.22 -6.87
CA GLY A 12 -5.01 5.23 -7.84
C GLY A 12 -5.96 4.03 -7.76
N ALA A 13 -5.78 3.13 -6.80
CA ALA A 13 -6.65 1.99 -6.62
C ALA A 13 -7.83 2.35 -5.69
N PRO A 14 -9.09 2.06 -6.07
CA PRO A 14 -10.22 2.23 -5.17
C PRO A 14 -10.24 1.14 -4.09
N ALA A 15 -10.84 1.43 -2.93
CA ALA A 15 -10.97 0.50 -1.82
C ALA A 15 -11.66 -0.81 -2.23
N THR A 16 -12.72 -0.71 -3.02
CA THR A 16 -13.53 -1.85 -3.51
C THR A 16 -12.73 -2.91 -4.27
N LEU A 17 -11.54 -2.56 -4.76
CA LEU A 17 -10.68 -3.51 -5.48
C LEU A 17 -10.11 -4.60 -4.55
N TYR A 18 -9.95 -4.30 -3.28
CA TYR A 18 -9.36 -5.21 -2.28
C TYR A 18 -10.41 -5.98 -1.48
N GLU A 19 -11.64 -5.46 -1.39
CA GLU A 19 -12.72 -6.05 -0.59
C GLU A 19 -12.91 -7.56 -0.78
N PRO A 20 -12.83 -8.13 -2.01
CA PRO A 20 -13.01 -9.56 -2.19
C PRO A 20 -11.96 -10.45 -1.51
N GLY A 21 -10.77 -9.90 -1.24
CA GLY A 21 -9.67 -10.62 -0.59
C GLY A 21 -9.47 -10.24 0.88
N LEU A 22 -10.29 -9.36 1.44
CA LEU A 22 -10.19 -8.97 2.83
C LEU A 22 -10.97 -9.93 3.74
N PRO A 23 -10.41 -10.37 4.88
CA PRO A 23 -11.18 -11.05 5.92
C PRO A 23 -12.32 -10.15 6.45
N PRO A 24 -13.41 -10.72 7.01
CA PRO A 24 -14.60 -9.97 7.41
C PRO A 24 -14.36 -8.83 8.43
N GLU A 25 -13.33 -8.96 9.25
CA GLU A 25 -12.93 -7.95 10.24
C GLU A 25 -12.11 -6.81 9.65
N TRP A 26 -11.62 -6.94 8.41
CA TRP A 26 -10.87 -5.90 7.72
C TRP A 26 -11.79 -5.01 6.88
N ARG A 27 -11.44 -3.74 6.80
CA ARG A 27 -12.14 -2.78 5.94
C ARG A 27 -11.13 -2.00 5.12
N ALA A 28 -11.35 -1.96 3.81
CA ALA A 28 -10.58 -1.05 2.95
C ALA A 28 -11.08 0.38 3.17
N LEU A 29 -10.14 1.31 3.34
CA LEU A 29 -10.42 2.73 3.43
C LEU A 29 -10.36 3.36 2.03
N GLU A 30 -11.37 4.14 1.65
CA GLU A 30 -11.33 4.88 0.39
C GLU A 30 -10.47 6.15 0.57
N PRO A 31 -9.33 6.25 -0.10
CA PRO A 31 -8.46 7.41 0.05
C PRO A 31 -9.02 8.64 -0.68
N PRO A 32 -8.60 9.86 -0.30
CA PRO A 32 -8.95 11.07 -1.04
C PRO A 32 -8.60 10.96 -2.52
N SER A 33 -9.42 11.56 -3.38
CA SER A 33 -9.09 11.61 -4.80
C SER A 33 -7.81 12.43 -5.06
N PHE A 34 -7.16 12.22 -6.21
CA PHE A 34 -6.01 13.02 -6.61
C PHE A 34 -6.30 14.53 -6.63
N ALA A 35 -7.51 14.91 -7.05
CA ALA A 35 -7.93 16.31 -7.05
C ALA A 35 -8.07 16.86 -5.61
N ALA A 36 -8.69 16.11 -4.71
CA ALA A 36 -8.89 16.54 -3.32
C ALA A 36 -7.57 16.63 -2.54
N SER A 37 -6.61 15.77 -2.82
CA SER A 37 -5.30 15.77 -2.17
C SER A 37 -4.31 16.76 -2.80
N GLY A 38 -4.61 17.30 -3.99
CA GLY A 38 -3.67 18.09 -4.79
C GLY A 38 -2.40 17.32 -5.20
N GLY A 39 -2.42 15.99 -5.13
CA GLY A 39 -1.26 15.15 -5.39
C GLY A 39 -0.21 15.16 -4.28
N SER A 40 -0.58 15.52 -3.07
CA SER A 40 0.32 15.60 -1.91
C SER A 40 0.25 14.34 -1.04
N LEU A 41 1.35 13.64 -0.88
CA LEU A 41 1.45 12.50 0.04
C LEU A 41 1.15 12.93 1.49
N ALA A 42 1.56 14.14 1.89
CA ALA A 42 1.25 14.68 3.19
C ALA A 42 -0.26 14.89 3.42
N ALA A 43 -1.04 15.17 2.37
CA ALA A 43 -2.50 15.24 2.47
C ALA A 43 -3.12 13.86 2.74
N TYR A 44 -2.60 12.80 2.12
CA TYR A 44 -3.00 11.43 2.41
C TYR A 44 -2.61 10.99 3.83
N SER A 45 -1.41 11.38 4.28
CA SER A 45 -0.96 11.09 5.65
C SER A 45 -1.87 11.75 6.69
N ARG A 46 -2.20 13.04 6.52
CA ARG A 46 -3.15 13.74 7.41
C ARG A 46 -4.56 13.14 7.38
N TRP A 47 -5.03 12.73 6.20
CA TRP A 47 -6.32 12.03 6.10
C TRP A 47 -6.31 10.74 6.92
N LEU A 48 -5.27 9.93 6.81
CA LEU A 48 -5.16 8.68 7.54
C LEU A 48 -5.04 8.93 9.05
N ASP A 49 -4.31 9.95 9.46
CA ASP A 49 -4.19 10.35 10.87
C ASP A 49 -5.56 10.69 11.48
N VAL A 50 -6.39 11.47 10.78
CA VAL A 50 -7.77 11.76 11.19
C VAL A 50 -8.61 10.48 11.31
N GLU A 51 -8.51 9.57 10.34
CA GLU A 51 -9.22 8.29 10.37
C GLU A 51 -8.81 7.43 11.57
N LEU A 52 -7.53 7.40 11.92
CA LEU A 52 -7.03 6.63 13.06
C LEU A 52 -7.47 7.24 14.39
N HIS A 53 -7.36 8.54 14.55
CA HIS A 53 -7.83 9.22 15.78
C HIS A 53 -9.33 9.00 16.00
N HIS A 54 -10.12 8.94 14.93
CA HIS A 54 -11.56 8.69 15.01
C HIS A 54 -11.91 7.24 15.39
N ARG A 55 -11.12 6.27 14.91
CA ARG A 55 -11.36 4.82 15.09
C ARG A 55 -10.64 4.25 16.30
N GLY A 56 -9.60 4.92 16.79
CA GLY A 56 -8.73 4.44 17.84
C GLY A 56 -7.71 3.41 17.36
N ARG A 57 -7.05 2.75 18.31
CA ARG A 57 -5.99 1.78 18.04
C ARG A 57 -6.44 0.69 17.07
N SER A 58 -5.70 0.52 15.97
CA SER A 58 -6.10 -0.28 14.81
C SER A 58 -4.96 -1.17 14.30
N ARG A 59 -5.33 -2.31 13.70
CA ARG A 59 -4.42 -3.08 12.85
C ARG A 59 -4.41 -2.44 11.46
N LEU A 60 -3.24 -2.17 10.90
CA LEU A 60 -3.12 -1.56 9.57
C LEU A 60 -2.52 -2.54 8.57
N GLY A 61 -3.22 -2.72 7.47
CA GLY A 61 -2.70 -3.35 6.26
C GLY A 61 -2.59 -2.32 5.14
N GLY A 62 -1.67 -2.52 4.22
CA GLY A 62 -1.59 -1.65 3.06
C GLY A 62 -0.85 -2.27 1.90
N HIS A 63 -1.22 -1.87 0.69
CA HIS A 63 -0.56 -2.25 -0.54
C HIS A 63 0.20 -1.07 -1.13
N SER A 64 1.46 -1.28 -1.53
CA SER A 64 2.24 -0.28 -2.28
C SER A 64 2.31 1.08 -1.57
N MET A 65 1.72 2.14 -2.14
CA MET A 65 1.58 3.46 -1.50
C MET A 65 0.81 3.37 -0.17
N GLY A 66 -0.23 2.55 -0.09
CA GLY A 66 -1.00 2.36 1.14
C GLY A 66 -0.15 1.77 2.27
N ALA A 67 0.80 0.89 1.94
CA ALA A 67 1.78 0.39 2.91
C ALA A 67 2.73 1.51 3.39
N ALA A 68 3.16 2.40 2.49
CA ALA A 68 3.96 3.56 2.89
C ALA A 68 3.19 4.51 3.82
N LEU A 69 1.90 4.73 3.54
CA LEU A 69 1.02 5.52 4.44
C LEU A 69 0.87 4.86 5.81
N ALA A 70 0.74 3.52 5.87
CA ALA A 70 0.70 2.79 7.14
C ALA A 70 2.00 2.95 7.94
N ILE A 71 3.17 2.94 7.27
CA ILE A 71 4.48 3.21 7.91
C ILE A 71 4.53 4.63 8.45
N LEU A 72 4.11 5.63 7.67
CA LEU A 72 4.09 7.03 8.11
C LEU A 72 3.20 7.20 9.34
N ALA A 73 1.99 6.66 9.33
CA ALA A 73 1.05 6.74 10.44
C ALA A 73 1.59 6.03 11.70
N ALA A 74 2.16 4.83 11.56
CA ALA A 74 2.73 4.10 12.68
C ALA A 74 3.97 4.77 13.30
N ALA A 75 4.73 5.50 12.51
CA ALA A 75 5.89 6.26 13.01
C ALA A 75 5.49 7.58 13.68
N GLU A 76 4.36 8.18 13.29
CA GLU A 76 3.84 9.42 13.85
C GLU A 76 3.03 9.17 15.13
N SER A 77 2.16 8.17 15.12
CA SER A 77 1.23 7.84 16.21
C SER A 77 1.29 6.33 16.54
N PRO A 78 2.42 5.84 17.08
CA PRO A 78 2.64 4.40 17.34
C PRO A 78 1.61 3.79 18.31
N GLU A 79 1.06 4.58 19.23
CA GLU A 79 0.03 4.17 20.19
C GLU A 79 -1.31 3.83 19.52
N LEU A 80 -1.56 4.36 18.31
CA LEU A 80 -2.76 4.09 17.53
C LEU A 80 -2.62 2.86 16.61
N VAL A 81 -1.42 2.24 16.56
CA VAL A 81 -1.18 1.10 15.68
C VAL A 81 -0.84 -0.15 16.50
N GLU A 82 -1.63 -1.20 16.31
CA GLU A 82 -1.44 -2.48 16.99
C GLU A 82 -0.46 -3.40 16.22
N ARG A 83 -0.59 -3.44 14.90
CA ARG A 83 0.20 -4.30 14.00
C ARG A 83 0.20 -3.73 12.59
N LEU A 84 1.25 -4.00 11.84
CA LEU A 84 1.35 -3.67 10.41
C LEU A 84 1.43 -4.93 9.54
N VAL A 85 0.69 -4.94 8.40
CA VAL A 85 0.84 -5.93 7.33
C VAL A 85 1.06 -5.17 6.01
N LEU A 86 2.29 -5.20 5.51
CA LEU A 86 2.75 -4.39 4.39
C LEU A 86 2.91 -5.26 3.14
N VAL A 87 2.03 -5.08 2.17
CA VAL A 87 1.99 -5.87 0.92
C VAL A 87 2.66 -5.11 -0.21
N ALA A 88 3.72 -5.68 -0.79
CA ALA A 88 4.51 -5.04 -1.84
C ALA A 88 4.79 -3.55 -1.55
N PRO A 89 5.35 -3.22 -0.37
CA PRO A 89 5.34 -1.85 0.17
C PRO A 89 6.28 -0.91 -0.58
N ALA A 90 5.81 0.27 -0.96
CA ALA A 90 6.68 1.41 -1.20
C ALA A 90 7.24 1.91 0.16
N GLY A 91 8.40 2.56 0.15
CA GLY A 91 9.00 3.08 1.39
C GLY A 91 10.50 3.28 1.32
N LEU A 92 11.14 2.73 0.28
CA LEU A 92 12.51 3.05 -0.13
C LEU A 92 12.48 3.59 -1.57
N PRO A 93 13.51 4.32 -2.04
CA PRO A 93 13.52 4.85 -3.40
C PRO A 93 13.36 3.76 -4.47
N LEU A 94 12.32 3.89 -5.29
CA LEU A 94 12.06 2.97 -6.39
C LEU A 94 12.93 3.35 -7.59
N GLN A 95 13.63 2.36 -8.16
CA GLN A 95 14.53 2.56 -9.31
C GLN A 95 13.76 2.70 -10.63
N LYS A 96 12.55 2.12 -10.69
CA LYS A 96 11.78 2.07 -11.93
C LYS A 96 11.15 3.44 -12.25
N PRO A 97 11.33 3.96 -13.48
CA PRO A 97 10.66 5.17 -13.91
C PRO A 97 9.13 5.01 -13.93
N ILE A 98 8.38 6.08 -13.66
CA ILE A 98 6.91 6.07 -13.67
C ILE A 98 6.37 5.61 -15.03
N ALA A 99 6.93 6.08 -16.13
CA ALA A 99 6.51 5.67 -17.48
C ALA A 99 6.60 4.15 -17.68
N ALA A 100 7.67 3.51 -17.18
CA ALA A 100 7.82 2.06 -17.23
C ALA A 100 6.80 1.35 -16.33
N SER A 101 6.46 1.93 -15.19
CA SER A 101 5.43 1.42 -14.28
C SER A 101 4.03 1.48 -14.91
N ILE A 102 3.72 2.54 -15.64
CA ILE A 102 2.47 2.68 -16.41
C ILE A 102 2.40 1.59 -17.50
N VAL A 103 3.48 1.36 -18.23
CA VAL A 103 3.53 0.30 -19.26
C VAL A 103 3.26 -1.08 -18.63
N ASP A 104 3.85 -1.38 -17.48
CA ASP A 104 3.60 -2.65 -16.79
C ASP A 104 2.16 -2.77 -16.31
N PHE A 105 1.59 -1.70 -15.77
CA PHE A 105 0.17 -1.65 -15.40
C PHE A 105 -0.73 -1.97 -16.60
N LEU A 106 -0.52 -1.31 -17.74
CA LEU A 106 -1.28 -1.56 -18.96
C LEU A 106 -1.14 -3.01 -19.45
N ARG A 107 0.07 -3.59 -19.35
CA ARG A 107 0.29 -5.01 -19.67
C ARG A 107 -0.49 -5.95 -18.74
N GLN A 108 -0.57 -5.66 -17.45
CA GLN A 108 -1.33 -6.44 -16.47
C GLN A 108 -2.84 -6.34 -16.74
N VAL A 109 -3.35 -5.16 -17.10
CA VAL A 109 -4.73 -4.97 -17.56
C VAL A 109 -5.01 -5.80 -18.82
N ALA A 110 -4.11 -5.75 -19.81
CA ALA A 110 -4.27 -6.52 -21.06
C ALA A 110 -4.24 -8.03 -20.83
N ARG A 111 -3.51 -8.50 -19.82
CA ARG A 111 -3.46 -9.92 -19.43
C ARG A 111 -4.63 -10.37 -18.55
N GLY A 112 -5.54 -9.47 -18.19
CA GLY A 112 -6.69 -9.76 -17.34
C GLY A 112 -6.36 -9.96 -15.86
N VAL A 113 -5.13 -9.64 -15.44
CA VAL A 113 -4.74 -9.68 -14.02
C VAL A 113 -5.44 -8.56 -13.24
N TYR A 114 -5.63 -7.41 -13.87
CA TYR A 114 -6.32 -6.26 -13.30
C TYR A 114 -7.77 -6.21 -13.81
N PRO A 115 -8.79 -6.17 -12.94
CA PRO A 115 -10.18 -6.08 -13.36
C PRO A 115 -10.42 -4.85 -14.24
N ARG A 116 -11.09 -5.03 -15.39
CA ARG A 116 -11.29 -3.97 -16.39
C ARG A 116 -12.04 -2.75 -15.84
N ASP A 117 -13.06 -2.98 -15.02
CA ASP A 117 -13.84 -1.92 -14.39
C ASP A 117 -13.00 -1.10 -13.40
N ALA A 118 -12.15 -1.75 -12.62
CA ALA A 118 -11.20 -1.09 -11.72
C ALA A 118 -10.11 -0.33 -12.49
N ALA A 119 -9.61 -0.89 -13.60
CA ALA A 119 -8.70 -0.19 -14.49
C ALA A 119 -9.33 1.08 -15.08
N THR A 120 -10.59 1.00 -15.50
CA THR A 120 -11.34 2.13 -16.03
C THR A 120 -11.49 3.23 -14.97
N ARG A 121 -11.81 2.87 -13.73
CA ARG A 121 -11.90 3.82 -12.61
C ARG A 121 -10.55 4.47 -12.30
N ALA A 122 -9.48 3.70 -12.24
CA ALA A 122 -8.13 4.22 -11.99
C ALA A 122 -7.68 5.20 -13.11
N LEU A 123 -7.88 4.83 -14.37
CA LEU A 123 -7.57 5.69 -15.51
C LEU A 123 -8.41 6.97 -15.51
N ALA A 124 -9.71 6.87 -15.20
CA ALA A 124 -10.58 8.04 -15.07
C ALA A 124 -10.15 8.96 -13.92
N ALA A 125 -9.70 8.41 -12.78
CA ALA A 125 -9.16 9.20 -11.67
C ALA A 125 -7.91 9.98 -12.09
N VAL A 126 -6.99 9.34 -12.81
CA VAL A 126 -5.79 9.99 -13.37
C VAL A 126 -6.18 11.07 -14.39
N ALA A 127 -7.12 10.77 -15.28
CA ALA A 127 -7.55 11.73 -16.32
C ALA A 127 -8.21 13.00 -15.74
N ARG A 128 -8.89 12.88 -14.59
CA ARG A 128 -9.50 14.04 -13.91
C ARG A 128 -8.48 14.97 -13.25
N ALA A 129 -7.32 14.47 -12.84
CA ALA A 129 -6.29 15.25 -12.15
C ALA A 129 -4.88 14.75 -12.49
N PRO A 130 -4.44 14.81 -13.76
CA PRO A 130 -3.23 14.15 -14.21
C PRO A 130 -1.96 14.71 -13.55
N ARG A 131 -1.91 16.02 -13.31
CA ARG A 131 -0.76 16.67 -12.64
C ARG A 131 -0.65 16.22 -11.19
N ALA A 132 -1.77 16.14 -10.47
CA ALA A 132 -1.80 15.67 -9.08
C ALA A 132 -1.45 14.18 -8.99
N ALA A 133 -2.00 13.36 -9.87
CA ALA A 133 -1.67 11.94 -9.96
C ALA A 133 -0.17 11.70 -10.20
N TRP A 134 0.43 12.45 -11.13
CA TRP A 134 1.86 12.37 -11.41
C TRP A 134 2.71 12.84 -10.23
N ALA A 135 2.38 14.01 -9.64
CA ALA A 135 3.11 14.55 -8.49
C ALA A 135 3.12 13.58 -7.31
N LEU A 136 1.98 12.92 -7.03
CA LEU A 136 1.91 11.88 -5.99
C LEU A 136 2.78 10.66 -6.34
N ALA A 137 2.74 10.20 -7.59
CA ALA A 137 3.55 9.07 -8.03
C ALA A 137 5.05 9.34 -7.88
N GLU A 138 5.51 10.56 -8.20
CA GLU A 138 6.92 10.96 -7.99
C GLU A 138 7.29 11.00 -6.51
N GLN A 139 6.42 11.53 -5.65
CA GLN A 139 6.65 11.52 -4.21
C GLN A 139 6.77 10.07 -3.68
N VAL A 140 5.85 9.18 -4.06
CA VAL A 140 5.89 7.76 -3.66
C VAL A 140 7.15 7.06 -4.17
N ARG A 141 7.56 7.34 -5.42
CA ARG A 141 8.78 6.77 -6.01
C ARG A 141 10.06 7.21 -5.29
N ALA A 142 10.07 8.45 -4.81
CA ALA A 142 11.24 9.05 -4.16
C ALA A 142 11.30 8.81 -2.64
N LEU A 143 10.28 8.15 -2.05
CA LEU A 143 10.23 7.91 -0.60
C LEU A 143 11.47 7.19 -0.08
N ASP A 144 11.95 7.67 1.06
CA ASP A 144 12.93 6.98 1.90
C ASP A 144 12.48 7.04 3.37
N LEU A 145 11.84 5.99 3.82
CA LEU A 145 11.22 5.88 5.15
C LEU A 145 12.10 5.16 6.17
N ARG A 146 13.43 5.12 5.99
CA ARG A 146 14.33 4.44 6.94
C ARG A 146 14.25 5.02 8.35
N ARG A 147 14.01 6.34 8.47
CA ARG A 147 13.85 7.01 9.78
C ARG A 147 12.56 6.58 10.46
N GLU A 148 11.47 6.49 9.72
CA GLU A 148 10.16 6.02 10.17
C GLU A 148 10.23 4.54 10.55
N CYS A 149 10.91 3.72 9.76
CA CYS A 149 11.16 2.32 10.09
C CYS A 149 11.90 2.16 11.43
N ALA A 150 12.90 2.99 11.70
CA ALA A 150 13.61 2.95 12.97
C ALA A 150 12.67 3.27 14.15
N ARG A 151 11.81 4.29 14.04
CA ARG A 151 10.82 4.64 15.07
C ARG A 151 9.83 3.51 15.33
N ILE A 152 9.34 2.84 14.28
CA ILE A 152 8.42 1.71 14.40
C ILE A 152 9.09 0.54 15.14
N ARG A 153 10.35 0.25 14.82
CA ARG A 153 11.14 -0.77 15.50
C ARG A 153 11.35 -0.44 16.98
N GLU A 154 11.68 0.81 17.30
CA GLU A 154 11.83 1.30 18.67
C GLU A 154 10.52 1.23 19.45
N ALA A 155 9.39 1.50 18.81
CA ALA A 155 8.07 1.37 19.40
C ALA A 155 7.61 -0.09 19.59
N GLY A 156 8.34 -1.07 19.04
CA GLY A 156 8.03 -2.50 19.18
C GLY A 156 6.74 -2.94 18.47
N ILE A 157 6.32 -2.22 17.42
CA ILE A 157 5.12 -2.58 16.67
C ILE A 157 5.40 -3.85 15.84
N PRO A 158 4.58 -4.92 15.95
CA PRO A 158 4.73 -6.10 15.12
C PRO A 158 4.49 -5.78 13.65
N VAL A 159 5.40 -6.17 12.77
CA VAL A 159 5.31 -5.90 11.33
C VAL A 159 5.53 -7.18 10.53
N LEU A 160 4.66 -7.43 9.56
CA LEU A 160 4.84 -8.41 8.51
C LEU A 160 4.99 -7.70 7.16
N VAL A 161 6.09 -7.93 6.46
CA VAL A 161 6.29 -7.48 5.08
C VAL A 161 6.10 -8.65 4.12
N VAL A 162 5.26 -8.46 3.11
CA VAL A 162 4.97 -9.46 2.09
C VAL A 162 5.44 -8.96 0.73
N GLY A 163 6.43 -9.66 0.15
CA GLY A 163 6.91 -9.43 -1.19
C GLY A 163 6.40 -10.49 -2.15
N CYS A 164 6.50 -10.22 -3.46
CA CYS A 164 6.17 -11.18 -4.51
C CYS A 164 7.39 -11.39 -5.41
N ALA A 165 7.71 -12.66 -5.71
CA ALA A 165 8.88 -13.02 -6.51
C ALA A 165 8.87 -12.45 -7.94
N SER A 166 7.67 -12.30 -8.52
CA SER A 166 7.45 -11.76 -9.88
C SER A 166 7.18 -10.25 -9.93
N ASP A 167 7.20 -9.56 -8.78
CA ASP A 167 6.98 -8.11 -8.74
C ASP A 167 8.17 -7.36 -9.37
N THR A 168 7.89 -6.62 -10.45
CA THR A 168 8.88 -5.82 -11.18
C THR A 168 8.85 -4.34 -10.83
N LEU A 169 7.88 -3.90 -10.01
CA LEU A 169 7.76 -2.52 -9.55
C LEU A 169 8.38 -2.36 -8.16
N VAL A 170 7.84 -3.07 -7.18
CA VAL A 170 8.40 -3.19 -5.83
C VAL A 170 9.04 -4.56 -5.73
N THR A 171 10.27 -4.66 -6.18
CA THR A 171 10.95 -5.95 -6.29
C THR A 171 11.09 -6.65 -4.93
N ARG A 172 11.21 -7.98 -4.93
CA ARG A 172 11.49 -8.76 -3.71
C ARG A 172 12.69 -8.22 -2.91
N ARG A 173 13.73 -7.74 -3.62
CA ARG A 173 14.91 -7.13 -2.99
C ARG A 173 14.53 -5.85 -2.23
N HIS A 174 13.66 -5.01 -2.82
CA HIS A 174 13.14 -3.80 -2.18
C HIS A 174 12.32 -4.14 -0.94
N SER A 175 11.34 -5.07 -1.06
CA SER A 175 10.50 -5.48 0.08
C SER A 175 11.34 -6.09 1.21
N ARG A 176 12.36 -6.90 0.89
CA ARG A 176 13.28 -7.45 1.89
C ARG A 176 14.09 -6.35 2.58
N ALA A 177 14.66 -5.42 1.82
CA ALA A 177 15.42 -4.31 2.40
C ALA A 177 14.57 -3.42 3.31
N LEU A 178 13.28 -3.25 3.00
CA LEU A 178 12.35 -2.53 3.87
C LEU A 178 12.02 -3.34 5.13
N ALA A 179 11.84 -4.66 5.01
CA ALA A 179 11.65 -5.55 6.17
C ALA A 179 12.87 -5.49 7.11
N ASP A 180 14.09 -5.54 6.56
CA ASP A 180 15.33 -5.42 7.34
C ASP A 180 15.39 -4.08 8.08
N ALA A 181 15.01 -2.97 7.42
CA ALA A 181 14.97 -1.64 8.05
C ALA A 181 13.94 -1.56 9.19
N LEU A 182 12.81 -2.24 9.06
CA LEU A 182 11.76 -2.33 10.08
C LEU A 182 12.09 -3.32 11.20
N GLY A 183 13.06 -4.23 11.02
CA GLY A 183 13.25 -5.39 11.88
C GLY A 183 12.05 -6.33 11.85
N ALA A 184 11.40 -6.46 10.70
CA ALA A 184 10.12 -7.10 10.49
C ALA A 184 10.26 -8.53 9.97
N ASP A 185 9.23 -9.35 10.20
CA ASP A 185 9.07 -10.62 9.50
C ASP A 185 8.88 -10.38 8.00
N TYR A 186 9.57 -11.19 7.18
CA TYR A 186 9.44 -11.15 5.73
C TYR A 186 8.89 -12.45 5.17
N ARG A 187 7.85 -12.34 4.34
CA ARG A 187 7.28 -13.46 3.58
C ARG A 187 7.37 -13.19 2.09
N GLU A 188 7.99 -14.08 1.33
CA GLU A 188 8.00 -14.05 -0.12
C GLU A 188 6.95 -14.98 -0.69
N LEU A 189 6.11 -14.45 -1.59
CA LEU A 189 5.11 -15.24 -2.32
C LEU A 189 5.63 -15.62 -3.69
N ALA A 190 5.46 -16.89 -4.05
CA ALA A 190 5.80 -17.42 -5.36
C ALA A 190 4.67 -17.19 -6.40
N SER A 191 3.98 -16.06 -6.30
CA SER A 191 2.90 -15.69 -7.22
C SER A 191 3.44 -15.21 -8.56
N THR A 192 2.69 -15.45 -9.63
CA THR A 192 2.95 -14.90 -10.97
C THR A 192 2.18 -13.60 -11.23
N GLY A 193 1.32 -13.16 -10.29
CA GLY A 193 0.49 -11.95 -10.39
C GLY A 193 1.25 -10.63 -10.28
N GLY A 194 2.58 -10.65 -10.06
CA GLY A 194 3.42 -9.46 -10.00
C GLY A 194 3.04 -8.52 -8.86
N HIS A 195 3.08 -7.21 -9.13
CA HIS A 195 2.75 -6.19 -8.13
C HIS A 195 1.30 -6.25 -7.64
N MET A 196 0.39 -6.76 -8.46
CA MET A 196 -1.05 -6.79 -8.20
C MET A 196 -1.58 -8.21 -7.90
N TRP A 197 -0.72 -9.13 -7.43
CA TRP A 197 -1.06 -10.54 -7.19
C TRP A 197 -2.32 -10.73 -6.33
N MET A 198 -2.54 -9.85 -5.35
CA MET A 198 -3.66 -9.94 -4.41
C MET A 198 -5.04 -9.82 -5.09
N LEU A 199 -5.11 -9.28 -6.30
CA LEU A 199 -6.36 -9.14 -7.06
C LEU A 199 -6.83 -10.45 -7.70
N GLY A 200 -5.92 -11.41 -7.86
CA GLY A 200 -6.24 -12.75 -8.37
C GLY A 200 -6.12 -13.85 -7.31
N GLU A 201 -5.53 -13.54 -6.15
CA GLU A 201 -5.24 -14.50 -5.10
C GLU A 201 -5.86 -14.08 -3.76
N HIS A 202 -7.19 -13.90 -3.75
CA HIS A 202 -7.95 -13.41 -2.60
C HIS A 202 -7.71 -14.23 -1.33
N ASP A 203 -7.73 -15.57 -1.41
CA ASP A 203 -7.47 -16.45 -0.27
C ASP A 203 -6.04 -16.27 0.28
N THR A 204 -5.08 -15.97 -0.58
CA THR A 204 -3.70 -15.70 -0.16
C THR A 204 -3.62 -14.37 0.58
N LEU A 205 -4.29 -13.32 0.10
CA LEU A 205 -4.38 -12.05 0.81
C LEU A 205 -5.06 -12.23 2.17
N ALA A 206 -6.18 -12.96 2.23
CA ALA A 206 -6.87 -13.22 3.49
C ALA A 206 -5.97 -13.93 4.51
N ARG A 207 -5.21 -14.96 4.09
CA ARG A 207 -4.24 -15.66 4.98
C ARG A 207 -3.07 -14.80 5.42
N VAL A 208 -2.69 -13.81 4.65
CA VAL A 208 -1.61 -12.88 5.01
C VAL A 208 -2.09 -11.88 6.06
N LEU A 209 -3.35 -11.50 6.02
CA LEU A 209 -3.96 -10.50 6.91
C LEU A 209 -4.45 -11.13 8.24
N ALA A 210 -4.75 -12.40 8.27
CA ALA A 210 -5.11 -13.13 9.49
C ALA A 210 -3.94 -13.20 10.48
#